data_8ebe61c3342d6f13d5863fccd1968093
#
_entry.id   8ebe61c3342d6f13d5863fccd1968093
#
_cell.length_a   1.000
_cell.length_b   1.000
_cell.length_c   1.000
_cell.angle_alpha   90.00
_cell.angle_beta   90.00
_cell.angle_gamma   90.00
#
_symmetry.space_group_name_H-M   'P 1'
#
loop_
_entity.id
_entity.type
_entity.pdbx_description
1 polymer ?
#
loop_
_entity_poly.entity_id
_entity_poly.type
_entity_poly.pdbx_seq_one_letter_code
_entity_poly.pdbx_strand_id
1 'polypeptide(L)'
;MRSDTIKKGDIRAPHRSLLRACGVSESDFGKPFIAVVSSHVDVIPGHVHLNEVAQFVKKSVIDAGGVPFVFNSIGVCDGIAMGHEGMKYSLASREIIADSIEVMLNAHRFDGMICIPNCDKVTPGMLMAAVRCNIPTIFVSGGPMEAGQNENGEPLDLISVFSKTAAKLNGKLSAAELLDVERRACPTCGSCSGMFTANSMNCLCEAIGIALPGNGTLLATSQHRQSLFKRAAKRIVQMVYELELDKSGKSKIKILPRDIITAEAIDNAMILDLAMGGSTNTVLHLLAVANEAGLSYTMSKFNELSERTPTICKVSPSCDYHIEDVHNAGGVHTILGEIRRGNPKLLNEKATTISGKTLGQMINNWDIRSKKVSSEALKMYAVTRGNKRTNKAFCIKQSNKNLSEAKLSFDPFDCIRTCDKAYSQTGGLAVLYGNLAPKGAVVKTAGVLPGMLRHSGPAVVFDSEPEAYNGITSGKVKAGDVVVVRFEGPKGGPGMQEMLGPTTAIKGVKLDDSVALITDGRFSGGTAGASIGHVSPEAAAGGTIGLVQNGDVIEIDIPARKLNIKLTEEELMLRKIPQHSPKINTGYLAKYRAMATSADTGGILKIKEQTE
;
A
#
# COMPACT_ATOMS: atom_id res chain seq x y z
N MET A 1 -25.64 11.65 18.21
CA MET A 1 -24.36 10.96 18.06
C MET A 1 -24.56 9.46 18.29
N ARG A 2 -23.72 8.61 17.68
CA ARG A 2 -23.77 7.13 17.93
C ARG A 2 -23.52 6.84 19.42
N SER A 3 -22.58 7.54 20.02
CA SER A 3 -22.22 7.39 21.44
C SER A 3 -23.32 7.78 22.41
N ASP A 4 -24.37 8.47 21.96
CA ASP A 4 -25.53 8.78 22.81
C ASP A 4 -26.22 7.51 23.35
N THR A 5 -26.09 6.38 22.64
CA THR A 5 -26.60 5.07 23.09
C THR A 5 -25.95 4.53 24.37
N ILE A 6 -24.78 5.05 24.76
CA ILE A 6 -24.03 4.71 25.98
C ILE A 6 -23.88 5.89 26.94
N LYS A 7 -24.30 7.09 26.53
CA LYS A 7 -24.14 8.34 27.32
C LYS A 7 -25.43 8.86 27.93
N LYS A 8 -26.57 8.75 27.21
CA LYS A 8 -27.81 9.47 27.55
C LYS A 8 -28.87 8.58 28.21
N GLY A 9 -29.63 9.18 29.13
CA GLY A 9 -30.72 8.53 29.87
C GLY A 9 -30.27 7.75 31.12
N ASP A 10 -31.20 7.54 32.04
CA ASP A 10 -30.90 6.96 33.37
C ASP A 10 -30.43 5.51 33.27
N ILE A 11 -31.00 4.75 32.35
CA ILE A 11 -30.60 3.35 32.07
C ILE A 11 -29.13 3.21 31.67
N ARG A 12 -28.48 4.32 31.30
CA ARG A 12 -27.05 4.37 30.92
C ARG A 12 -26.14 4.82 32.07
N ALA A 13 -26.66 4.97 33.28
CA ALA A 13 -25.84 5.28 34.45
C ALA A 13 -24.69 4.29 34.69
N PRO A 14 -24.88 2.95 34.57
CA PRO A 14 -23.76 1.99 34.65
C PRO A 14 -22.66 2.23 33.60
N HIS A 15 -23.02 2.53 32.35
CA HIS A 15 -22.07 2.83 31.28
C HIS A 15 -21.27 4.09 31.59
N ARG A 16 -21.93 5.17 32.04
CA ARG A 16 -21.27 6.41 32.46
C ARG A 16 -20.35 6.20 33.65
N SER A 17 -20.70 5.33 34.59
CA SER A 17 -19.84 4.99 35.73
C SER A 17 -18.52 4.37 35.26
N LEU A 18 -18.57 3.42 34.31
CA LEU A 18 -17.37 2.83 33.71
C LEU A 18 -16.56 3.84 32.91
N LEU A 19 -17.21 4.71 32.13
CA LEU A 19 -16.55 5.77 31.37
C LEU A 19 -15.86 6.79 32.30
N ARG A 20 -16.45 7.10 33.47
CA ARG A 20 -15.81 7.95 34.48
C ARG A 20 -14.53 7.31 35.06
N ALA A 21 -14.54 5.97 35.26
CA ALA A 21 -13.35 5.25 35.69
C ALA A 21 -12.23 5.31 34.62
N CYS A 22 -12.59 5.52 33.33
CA CYS A 22 -11.65 5.78 32.23
C CYS A 22 -11.25 7.26 32.10
N GLY A 23 -11.68 8.14 33.03
CA GLY A 23 -11.32 9.56 33.05
C GLY A 23 -12.25 10.49 32.26
N VAL A 24 -13.44 10.03 31.83
CA VAL A 24 -14.45 10.89 31.17
C VAL A 24 -15.13 11.77 32.22
N SER A 25 -15.04 13.09 32.04
CA SER A 25 -15.66 14.09 32.93
C SER A 25 -17.13 14.35 32.59
N GLU A 26 -17.84 15.07 33.49
CA GLU A 26 -19.25 15.44 33.25
C GLU A 26 -19.43 16.23 31.95
N SER A 27 -18.54 17.18 31.70
CA SER A 27 -18.57 18.03 30.50
C SER A 27 -18.29 17.28 29.21
N ASP A 28 -17.76 16.06 29.26
CA ASP A 28 -17.38 15.26 28.08
C ASP A 28 -18.56 14.46 27.52
N PHE A 29 -19.60 14.18 28.31
CA PHE A 29 -20.75 13.41 27.84
C PHE A 29 -21.57 14.12 26.74
N GLY A 30 -21.40 15.44 26.59
CA GLY A 30 -21.99 16.20 25.49
C GLY A 30 -21.16 16.22 24.19
N LYS A 31 -19.92 15.73 24.23
CA LYS A 31 -18.95 15.81 23.13
C LYS A 31 -18.92 14.51 22.31
N PRO A 32 -18.41 14.55 21.05
CA PRO A 32 -18.23 13.35 20.24
C PRO A 32 -17.11 12.47 20.80
N PHE A 33 -17.33 11.14 20.80
CA PHE A 33 -16.33 10.14 21.13
C PHE A 33 -15.55 9.74 19.88
N ILE A 34 -14.25 10.03 19.86
CA ILE A 34 -13.37 9.80 18.72
C ILE A 34 -12.43 8.63 19.01
N ALA A 35 -12.50 7.60 18.17
CA ALA A 35 -11.53 6.52 18.17
C ALA A 35 -10.22 7.01 17.54
N VAL A 36 -9.11 6.91 18.27
CA VAL A 36 -7.75 7.12 17.75
C VAL A 36 -7.14 5.73 17.56
N VAL A 37 -7.20 5.24 16.33
CA VAL A 37 -6.78 3.89 15.97
C VAL A 37 -5.33 3.94 15.53
N SER A 38 -4.43 3.52 16.41
CA SER A 38 -3.00 3.41 16.13
C SER A 38 -2.63 1.99 15.71
N SER A 39 -1.51 1.83 15.06
CA SER A 39 -0.91 0.53 14.77
C SER A 39 0.47 0.38 15.41
N HIS A 40 0.68 1.00 16.58
CA HIS A 40 1.94 0.94 17.30
C HIS A 40 2.35 -0.51 17.60
N VAL A 41 3.58 -0.85 17.23
CA VAL A 41 4.28 -2.11 17.52
C VAL A 41 5.77 -1.81 17.60
N ASP A 42 6.44 -2.23 18.68
CA ASP A 42 7.86 -1.91 18.92
C ASP A 42 8.82 -2.56 17.92
N VAL A 43 8.48 -3.74 17.40
CA VAL A 43 9.34 -4.52 16.49
C VAL A 43 9.34 -3.99 15.04
N ILE A 44 8.51 -2.98 14.72
CA ILE A 44 8.37 -2.47 13.35
C ILE A 44 8.91 -1.04 13.25
N PRO A 45 9.94 -0.77 12.41
CA PRO A 45 10.49 0.58 12.27
C PRO A 45 9.45 1.64 11.88
N GLY A 46 8.47 1.26 11.04
CA GLY A 46 7.35 2.12 10.65
C GLY A 46 6.37 2.44 11.78
N HIS A 47 6.40 1.72 12.90
CA HIS A 47 5.38 1.76 13.94
C HIS A 47 5.90 2.10 15.34
N VAL A 48 7.18 1.94 15.59
CA VAL A 48 7.79 2.13 16.91
C VAL A 48 7.51 3.52 17.52
N HIS A 49 7.37 4.55 16.70
CA HIS A 49 7.07 5.94 17.11
C HIS A 49 5.57 6.24 17.23
N LEU A 50 4.68 5.33 16.81
CA LEU A 50 3.24 5.63 16.71
C LEU A 50 2.55 5.78 18.07
N ASN A 51 3.14 5.28 19.16
CA ASN A 51 2.61 5.57 20.49
C ASN A 51 2.73 7.07 20.82
N GLU A 52 3.90 7.67 20.54
CA GLU A 52 4.11 9.12 20.70
C GLU A 52 3.13 9.91 19.82
N VAL A 53 2.96 9.49 18.57
CA VAL A 53 2.00 10.09 17.63
C VAL A 53 0.57 9.98 18.15
N ALA A 54 0.15 8.83 18.66
CA ALA A 54 -1.20 8.61 19.17
C ALA A 54 -1.50 9.50 20.38
N GLN A 55 -0.55 9.69 21.29
CA GLN A 55 -0.70 10.62 22.42
C GLN A 55 -0.79 12.08 21.95
N PHE A 56 -0.02 12.46 20.94
CA PHE A 56 -0.11 13.79 20.32
C PHE A 56 -1.49 14.02 19.66
N VAL A 57 -2.00 13.03 18.95
CA VAL A 57 -3.33 13.06 18.32
C VAL A 57 -4.42 13.11 19.38
N LYS A 58 -4.30 12.31 20.45
CA LYS A 58 -5.21 12.35 21.61
C LYS A 58 -5.36 13.77 22.16
N LYS A 59 -4.25 14.44 22.44
CA LYS A 59 -4.26 15.84 22.89
C LYS A 59 -4.91 16.75 21.85
N SER A 60 -4.59 16.59 20.57
CA SER A 60 -5.14 17.43 19.49
C SER A 60 -6.65 17.28 19.33
N VAL A 61 -7.22 16.09 19.59
CA VAL A 61 -8.67 15.85 19.59
C VAL A 61 -9.35 16.54 20.78
N ILE A 62 -8.72 16.53 21.97
CA ILE A 62 -9.21 17.27 23.15
C ILE A 62 -9.23 18.77 22.84
N ASP A 63 -8.15 19.31 22.30
CA ASP A 63 -8.04 20.72 21.91
C ASP A 63 -9.09 21.12 20.85
N ALA A 64 -9.54 20.17 20.02
CA ALA A 64 -10.59 20.34 19.03
C ALA A 64 -12.02 20.16 19.58
N GLY A 65 -12.19 19.81 20.86
CA GLY A 65 -13.50 19.64 21.52
C GLY A 65 -14.10 18.25 21.41
N GLY A 66 -13.32 17.21 21.09
CA GLY A 66 -13.72 15.81 21.12
C GLY A 66 -13.21 15.07 22.35
N VAL A 67 -13.70 13.86 22.58
CA VAL A 67 -13.23 12.93 23.63
C VAL A 67 -12.53 11.77 22.95
N PRO A 68 -11.19 11.70 23.01
CA PRO A 68 -10.41 10.67 22.33
C PRO A 68 -10.24 9.41 23.16
N PHE A 69 -10.33 8.26 22.51
CA PHE A 69 -9.97 6.95 23.07
C PHE A 69 -8.97 6.28 22.13
N VAL A 70 -7.77 6.00 22.64
CA VAL A 70 -6.71 5.33 21.88
C VAL A 70 -6.82 3.82 22.05
N PHE A 71 -6.75 3.09 20.94
CA PHE A 71 -6.48 1.66 20.94
C PHE A 71 -5.60 1.29 19.75
N ASN A 72 -4.90 0.16 19.83
CA ASN A 72 -4.00 -0.30 18.80
C ASN A 72 -4.60 -1.47 18.03
N SER A 73 -4.42 -1.44 16.71
CA SER A 73 -4.50 -2.62 15.87
C SER A 73 -3.15 -3.34 15.89
N ILE A 74 -3.13 -4.59 15.44
CA ILE A 74 -1.88 -5.31 15.16
C ILE A 74 -1.19 -4.75 13.92
N GLY A 75 0.11 -5.05 13.77
CA GLY A 75 0.87 -4.82 12.55
C GLY A 75 1.88 -5.94 12.33
N VAL A 76 2.14 -6.26 11.06
CA VAL A 76 3.21 -7.19 10.63
C VAL A 76 4.14 -6.42 9.71
N CYS A 77 5.46 -6.53 9.95
CA CYS A 77 6.47 -5.94 9.07
C CYS A 77 6.82 -6.93 7.97
N ASP A 78 6.48 -6.61 6.73
CA ASP A 78 6.80 -7.45 5.57
C ASP A 78 8.32 -7.65 5.42
N GLY A 79 9.12 -6.62 5.68
CA GLY A 79 10.58 -6.70 5.60
C GLY A 79 11.20 -7.66 6.63
N ILE A 80 10.70 -7.68 7.87
CA ILE A 80 11.16 -8.62 8.91
C ILE A 80 10.60 -10.03 8.67
N ALA A 81 9.39 -10.14 8.14
CA ALA A 81 8.76 -11.43 7.86
C ALA A 81 9.25 -12.10 6.57
N MET A 82 9.96 -11.36 5.70
CA MET A 82 10.38 -11.84 4.38
C MET A 82 11.41 -12.96 4.45
N GLY A 83 11.26 -13.96 3.57
CA GLY A 83 12.19 -15.07 3.46
C GLY A 83 12.02 -16.19 4.50
N HIS A 84 10.96 -16.15 5.31
CA HIS A 84 10.59 -17.22 6.24
C HIS A 84 9.06 -17.35 6.38
N GLU A 85 8.59 -18.36 7.10
CA GLU A 85 7.17 -18.70 7.23
C GLU A 85 6.29 -17.58 7.81
N GLY A 86 6.88 -16.62 8.53
CA GLY A 86 6.20 -15.43 9.05
C GLY A 86 5.54 -14.59 7.96
N MET A 87 6.07 -14.63 6.73
CA MET A 87 5.53 -13.86 5.60
C MET A 87 4.10 -14.28 5.21
N LYS A 88 3.69 -15.52 5.49
CA LYS A 88 2.34 -16.02 5.29
C LYS A 88 1.29 -15.28 6.12
N TYR A 89 1.70 -14.73 7.27
CA TYR A 89 0.82 -13.94 8.14
C TYR A 89 0.64 -12.49 7.70
N SER A 90 1.48 -11.99 6.80
CA SER A 90 1.44 -10.59 6.38
C SER A 90 0.10 -10.21 5.74
N LEU A 91 -0.26 -10.78 4.59
CA LEU A 91 -1.55 -10.46 3.94
C LEU A 91 -2.74 -10.85 4.82
N ALA A 92 -2.67 -12.00 5.47
CA ALA A 92 -3.74 -12.50 6.34
C ALA A 92 -4.03 -11.54 7.51
N SER A 93 -3.02 -10.79 8.02
CA SER A 93 -3.20 -9.80 9.08
C SER A 93 -4.11 -8.64 8.69
N ARG A 94 -4.24 -8.32 7.39
CA ARG A 94 -5.12 -7.26 6.87
C ARG A 94 -6.56 -7.46 7.33
N GLU A 95 -7.05 -8.70 7.31
CA GLU A 95 -8.40 -9.05 7.70
C GLU A 95 -8.60 -8.88 9.22
N ILE A 96 -7.64 -9.36 10.03
CA ILE A 96 -7.70 -9.17 11.51
C ILE A 96 -7.72 -7.69 11.86
N ILE A 97 -6.93 -6.88 11.16
CA ILE A 97 -6.89 -5.43 11.36
C ILE A 97 -8.29 -4.84 11.12
N ALA A 98 -8.92 -5.18 9.99
CA ALA A 98 -10.25 -4.72 9.66
C ALA A 98 -11.29 -5.18 10.70
N ASP A 99 -11.30 -6.46 11.04
CA ASP A 99 -12.24 -7.07 11.98
C ASP A 99 -12.09 -6.49 13.39
N SER A 100 -10.85 -6.36 13.88
CA SER A 100 -10.60 -5.83 15.24
C SER A 100 -11.08 -4.38 15.40
N ILE A 101 -10.87 -3.56 14.38
CA ILE A 101 -11.32 -2.16 14.39
C ILE A 101 -12.85 -2.10 14.33
N GLU A 102 -13.46 -2.88 13.44
CA GLU A 102 -14.92 -2.97 13.33
C GLU A 102 -15.56 -3.35 14.68
N VAL A 103 -15.03 -4.38 15.35
CA VAL A 103 -15.50 -4.82 16.67
C VAL A 103 -15.41 -3.68 17.69
N MET A 104 -14.26 -3.01 17.77
CA MET A 104 -14.07 -1.90 18.73
C MET A 104 -15.01 -0.73 18.48
N LEU A 105 -15.17 -0.33 17.22
CA LEU A 105 -16.03 0.81 16.85
C LEU A 105 -17.49 0.55 17.12
N ASN A 106 -17.96 -0.68 16.84
CA ASN A 106 -19.37 -1.04 17.01
C ASN A 106 -19.73 -1.32 18.45
N ALA A 107 -18.89 -2.05 19.20
CA ALA A 107 -19.11 -2.35 20.60
C ALA A 107 -19.13 -1.09 21.48
N HIS A 108 -18.20 -0.16 21.25
CA HIS A 108 -18.05 1.05 22.09
C HIS A 108 -18.73 2.29 21.49
N ARG A 109 -19.43 2.15 20.34
CA ARG A 109 -20.29 3.18 19.75
C ARG A 109 -19.59 4.52 19.45
N PHE A 110 -18.35 4.50 18.94
CA PHE A 110 -17.63 5.71 18.56
C PHE A 110 -18.35 6.50 17.48
N ASP A 111 -18.23 7.84 17.54
CA ASP A 111 -18.87 8.78 16.61
C ASP A 111 -18.02 9.06 15.38
N GLY A 112 -16.71 8.96 15.50
CA GLY A 112 -15.74 9.16 14.43
C GLY A 112 -14.42 8.45 14.72
N MET A 113 -13.56 8.34 13.70
CA MET A 113 -12.30 7.60 13.77
C MET A 113 -11.16 8.37 13.11
N ILE A 114 -10.00 8.42 13.78
CA ILE A 114 -8.71 8.77 13.17
C ILE A 114 -7.88 7.50 13.05
N CYS A 115 -7.50 7.15 11.82
CA CYS A 115 -6.61 6.03 11.53
C CYS A 115 -5.16 6.51 11.43
N ILE A 116 -4.24 5.86 12.15
CA ILE A 116 -2.80 6.12 12.13
C ILE A 116 -2.06 4.86 11.64
N PRO A 117 -2.19 4.52 10.34
CA PRO A 117 -1.46 3.42 9.74
C PRO A 117 -0.03 3.82 9.40
N ASN A 118 0.83 2.86 9.07
CA ASN A 118 2.10 3.17 8.44
C ASN A 118 2.74 2.03 7.63
N CYS A 119 2.17 0.81 7.61
CA CYS A 119 2.75 -0.35 6.93
C CYS A 119 1.77 -0.99 5.93
N ASP A 120 2.31 -1.92 5.15
CA ASP A 120 1.75 -2.52 3.94
C ASP A 120 0.31 -3.01 4.08
N LYS A 121 0.01 -3.78 5.10
CA LYS A 121 -1.32 -4.42 5.30
C LYS A 121 -2.20 -3.62 6.27
N VAL A 122 -1.57 -2.73 7.05
CA VAL A 122 -2.28 -1.91 8.04
C VAL A 122 -3.15 -0.85 7.35
N THR A 123 -2.59 -0.12 6.38
CA THR A 123 -3.35 0.91 5.65
C THR A 123 -4.57 0.34 4.95
N PRO A 124 -4.48 -0.73 4.13
CA PRO A 124 -5.68 -1.30 3.50
C PRO A 124 -6.63 -1.96 4.51
N GLY A 125 -6.14 -2.60 5.57
CA GLY A 125 -7.01 -3.15 6.63
C GLY A 125 -7.83 -2.07 7.34
N MET A 126 -7.23 -0.94 7.65
CA MET A 126 -7.94 0.22 8.21
C MET A 126 -8.93 0.83 7.20
N LEU A 127 -8.61 0.87 5.88
CA LEU A 127 -9.54 1.32 4.84
C LEU A 127 -10.77 0.39 4.75
N MET A 128 -10.57 -0.93 4.81
CA MET A 128 -11.66 -1.91 4.85
C MET A 128 -12.56 -1.68 6.07
N ALA A 129 -12.00 -1.50 7.27
CA ALA A 129 -12.78 -1.16 8.47
C ALA A 129 -13.54 0.17 8.32
N ALA A 130 -12.91 1.18 7.71
CA ALA A 130 -13.55 2.48 7.50
C ALA A 130 -14.81 2.37 6.63
N VAL A 131 -14.76 1.63 5.52
CA VAL A 131 -15.93 1.45 4.65
C VAL A 131 -16.97 0.52 5.25
N ARG A 132 -16.58 -0.50 6.03
CA ARG A 132 -17.52 -1.37 6.77
C ARG A 132 -18.33 -0.58 7.79
N CYS A 133 -17.65 0.17 8.66
CA CYS A 133 -18.30 0.94 9.74
C CYS A 133 -19.00 2.19 9.24
N ASN A 134 -18.52 2.78 8.17
CA ASN A 134 -19.06 3.97 7.50
C ASN A 134 -19.44 5.11 8.45
N ILE A 135 -18.53 5.44 9.37
CA ILE A 135 -18.61 6.60 10.27
C ILE A 135 -17.57 7.66 9.83
N PRO A 136 -17.71 8.93 10.22
CA PRO A 136 -16.70 9.95 9.93
C PRO A 136 -15.29 9.43 10.22
N THR A 137 -14.42 9.42 9.21
CA THR A 137 -13.08 8.81 9.30
C THR A 137 -12.06 9.66 8.55
N ILE A 138 -10.87 9.80 9.12
CA ILE A 138 -9.73 10.45 8.49
C ILE A 138 -8.46 9.61 8.68
N PHE A 139 -7.63 9.54 7.63
CA PHE A 139 -6.34 8.86 7.66
C PHE A 139 -5.21 9.86 7.83
N VAL A 140 -4.29 9.55 8.75
CA VAL A 140 -3.05 10.30 8.94
C VAL A 140 -1.94 9.31 9.27
N SER A 141 -1.14 8.93 8.28
CA SER A 141 -0.07 7.94 8.45
C SER A 141 1.03 8.41 9.40
N GLY A 142 1.81 7.46 9.91
CA GLY A 142 3.00 7.76 10.73
C GLY A 142 4.12 8.44 9.94
N GLY A 143 4.13 8.31 8.62
CA GLY A 143 5.10 8.89 7.69
C GLY A 143 6.27 7.97 7.33
N PRO A 144 6.93 8.25 6.19
CA PRO A 144 8.10 7.52 5.74
C PRO A 144 9.35 7.86 6.56
N MET A 145 10.32 6.93 6.58
CA MET A 145 11.66 7.19 7.09
C MET A 145 12.49 7.98 6.08
N GLU A 146 13.58 8.58 6.56
CA GLU A 146 14.62 9.11 5.69
C GLU A 146 15.36 7.97 5.00
N ALA A 147 15.84 8.18 3.76
CA ALA A 147 16.77 7.26 3.13
C ALA A 147 18.12 7.27 3.86
N GLY A 148 18.77 6.11 3.96
CA GLY A 148 20.15 6.00 4.45
C GLY A 148 21.14 6.68 3.48
N GLN A 149 22.40 6.81 3.91
CA GLN A 149 23.48 7.26 3.04
C GLN A 149 24.77 6.51 3.38
N ASN A 150 25.54 6.15 2.36
CA ASN A 150 26.91 5.67 2.53
C ASN A 150 27.88 6.83 2.89
N GLU A 151 29.15 6.54 3.02
CA GLU A 151 30.17 7.55 3.33
C GLU A 151 30.33 8.62 2.26
N ASN A 152 30.02 8.29 1.01
CA ASN A 152 30.08 9.21 -0.13
C ASN A 152 28.80 10.05 -0.31
N GLY A 153 27.80 9.86 0.58
CA GLY A 153 26.49 10.53 0.49
C GLY A 153 25.52 9.90 -0.50
N GLU A 154 25.85 8.74 -1.08
CA GLU A 154 24.94 8.01 -1.96
C GLU A 154 23.79 7.39 -1.17
N PRO A 155 22.53 7.42 -1.68
CA PRO A 155 21.37 6.94 -0.95
C PRO A 155 21.41 5.42 -0.72
N LEU A 156 20.95 5.00 0.44
CA LEU A 156 20.80 3.61 0.84
C LEU A 156 19.38 3.36 1.35
N ASP A 157 18.89 2.17 1.13
CA ASP A 157 17.62 1.68 1.65
C ASP A 157 17.66 0.16 1.95
N LEU A 158 16.53 -0.44 2.31
CA LEU A 158 16.44 -1.87 2.58
C LEU A 158 16.84 -2.73 1.36
N ILE A 159 16.57 -2.27 0.12
CA ILE A 159 16.97 -3.00 -1.10
C ILE A 159 18.47 -3.01 -1.28
N SER A 160 19.13 -1.93 -0.88
CA SER A 160 20.59 -1.87 -0.85
C SER A 160 21.17 -2.96 0.06
N VAL A 161 20.56 -3.22 1.22
CA VAL A 161 20.97 -4.30 2.14
C VAL A 161 20.78 -5.67 1.46
N PHE A 162 19.62 -5.95 0.86
CA PHE A 162 19.39 -7.22 0.15
C PHE A 162 20.41 -7.44 -0.99
N SER A 163 20.67 -6.41 -1.78
CA SER A 163 21.64 -6.47 -2.89
C SER A 163 23.07 -6.74 -2.39
N LYS A 164 23.48 -6.07 -1.31
CA LYS A 164 24.81 -6.25 -0.71
C LYS A 164 24.92 -7.60 0.00
N THR A 165 23.84 -8.12 0.60
CA THR A 165 23.79 -9.48 1.17
C THR A 165 24.04 -10.52 0.07
N ALA A 166 23.37 -10.41 -1.07
CA ALA A 166 23.61 -11.30 -2.22
C ALA A 166 25.05 -11.20 -2.74
N ALA A 167 25.63 -9.99 -2.82
CA ALA A 167 27.04 -9.79 -3.20
C ALA A 167 28.01 -10.45 -2.20
N LYS A 168 27.71 -10.38 -0.89
CA LYS A 168 28.50 -11.05 0.17
C LYS A 168 28.46 -12.56 0.04
N LEU A 169 27.26 -13.14 -0.18
CA LEU A 169 27.10 -14.59 -0.36
C LEU A 169 27.86 -15.10 -1.58
N ASN A 170 28.00 -14.26 -2.62
CA ASN A 170 28.80 -14.55 -3.81
C ASN A 170 30.30 -14.20 -3.68
N GLY A 171 30.79 -13.91 -2.48
CA GLY A 171 32.21 -13.60 -2.24
C GLY A 171 32.71 -12.26 -2.78
N LYS A 172 31.81 -11.36 -3.22
CA LYS A 172 32.14 -10.05 -3.85
C LYS A 172 32.17 -8.89 -2.85
N LEU A 173 31.84 -9.12 -1.59
CA LEU A 173 31.78 -8.10 -0.54
C LEU A 173 32.32 -8.67 0.78
N SER A 174 33.03 -7.85 1.55
CA SER A 174 33.49 -8.24 2.90
C SER A 174 32.36 -8.16 3.93
N ALA A 175 32.56 -8.79 5.08
CA ALA A 175 31.62 -8.69 6.22
C ALA A 175 31.55 -7.27 6.80
N ALA A 176 32.65 -6.52 6.77
CA ALA A 176 32.71 -5.14 7.26
C ALA A 176 31.90 -4.18 6.37
N GLU A 177 32.01 -4.31 5.04
CA GLU A 177 31.23 -3.51 4.09
C GLU A 177 29.74 -3.80 4.19
N LEU A 178 29.33 -5.06 4.35
CA LEU A 178 27.92 -5.41 4.58
C LEU A 178 27.41 -4.80 5.89
N LEU A 179 28.16 -4.89 6.97
CA LEU A 179 27.80 -4.33 8.26
C LEU A 179 27.66 -2.79 8.22
N ASP A 180 28.47 -2.10 7.43
CA ASP A 180 28.36 -0.64 7.25
C ASP A 180 27.03 -0.28 6.56
N VAL A 181 26.67 -0.97 5.47
CA VAL A 181 25.40 -0.77 4.78
C VAL A 181 24.21 -1.11 5.70
N GLU A 182 24.27 -2.22 6.45
CA GLU A 182 23.24 -2.61 7.43
C GLU A 182 22.99 -1.51 8.48
N ARG A 183 24.05 -0.88 8.97
CA ARG A 183 23.95 0.19 9.96
C ARG A 183 23.37 1.50 9.42
N ARG A 184 23.51 1.76 8.12
CA ARG A 184 23.17 3.05 7.51
C ARG A 184 21.87 3.05 6.73
N ALA A 185 21.41 1.90 6.21
CA ALA A 185 20.31 1.82 5.24
C ALA A 185 18.95 2.27 5.80
N CYS A 186 18.66 2.03 7.09
CA CYS A 186 17.40 2.38 7.75
C CYS A 186 17.67 3.28 8.97
N PRO A 187 17.90 4.60 8.77
CA PRO A 187 18.41 5.47 9.84
C PRO A 187 17.34 5.95 10.83
N THR A 188 16.08 6.01 10.43
CA THR A 188 15.02 6.63 11.25
C THR A 188 13.80 5.73 11.41
N CYS A 189 12.90 6.09 12.34
CA CYS A 189 11.55 5.54 12.33
C CYS A 189 10.79 6.00 11.08
N GLY A 190 9.75 5.28 10.72
CA GLY A 190 8.92 5.54 9.54
C GLY A 190 8.72 4.29 8.68
N SER A 191 7.78 4.34 7.74
CA SER A 191 7.66 3.35 6.67
C SER A 191 8.90 3.37 5.78
N CYS A 192 9.06 2.39 4.89
CA CYS A 192 10.22 2.33 3.99
C CYS A 192 10.47 3.65 3.26
N SER A 193 11.73 3.98 2.96
CA SER A 193 12.08 5.22 2.25
C SER A 193 11.75 5.17 0.75
N GLY A 194 11.62 3.97 0.14
CA GLY A 194 11.26 3.79 -1.27
C GLY A 194 9.75 3.68 -1.52
N MET A 195 9.37 3.51 -2.81
CA MET A 195 7.97 3.33 -3.24
C MET A 195 7.58 1.85 -3.16
N PHE A 196 7.50 1.34 -1.94
CA PHE A 196 6.93 0.04 -1.61
C PHE A 196 5.44 0.18 -1.26
N THR A 197 4.80 -0.92 -0.91
CA THR A 197 3.35 -0.96 -0.67
C THR A 197 2.90 0.04 0.40
N ALA A 198 3.66 0.19 1.48
CA ALA A 198 3.34 1.12 2.57
C ALA A 198 3.18 2.57 2.08
N ASN A 199 4.21 3.09 1.40
CA ASN A 199 4.18 4.46 0.87
C ASN A 199 3.20 4.61 -0.29
N SER A 200 3.08 3.60 -1.18
CA SER A 200 2.06 3.57 -2.22
C SER A 200 0.68 3.77 -1.58
N MET A 201 0.25 2.90 -0.66
CA MET A 201 -1.06 3.01 -0.02
C MET A 201 -1.27 4.32 0.74
N ASN A 202 -0.23 4.83 1.42
CA ASN A 202 -0.32 6.12 2.12
C ASN A 202 -0.49 7.30 1.15
N CYS A 203 0.16 7.28 -0.02
CA CYS A 203 -0.04 8.26 -1.10
C CYS A 203 -1.43 8.11 -1.73
N LEU A 204 -1.89 6.87 -1.97
CA LEU A 204 -3.21 6.61 -2.53
C LEU A 204 -4.35 7.13 -1.64
N CYS A 205 -4.19 7.14 -0.32
CA CYS A 205 -5.16 7.77 0.59
C CYS A 205 -5.37 9.26 0.31
N GLU A 206 -4.34 9.98 -0.18
CA GLU A 206 -4.49 11.39 -0.62
C GLU A 206 -5.29 11.50 -1.93
N ALA A 207 -5.01 10.63 -2.90
CA ALA A 207 -5.69 10.63 -4.20
C ALA A 207 -7.14 10.15 -4.09
N ILE A 208 -7.44 9.18 -3.22
CA ILE A 208 -8.80 8.79 -2.83
C ILE A 208 -9.53 9.97 -2.18
N GLY A 209 -8.81 10.82 -1.45
CA GLY A 209 -9.37 11.96 -0.73
C GLY A 209 -9.70 11.70 0.73
N ILE A 210 -9.34 10.53 1.31
CA ILE A 210 -9.60 10.18 2.72
C ILE A 210 -8.48 10.62 3.67
N ALA A 211 -7.38 11.14 3.13
CA ALA A 211 -6.26 11.73 3.85
C ALA A 211 -6.01 13.19 3.43
N LEU A 212 -5.33 13.93 4.29
CA LEU A 212 -4.91 15.30 4.00
C LEU A 212 -3.59 15.31 3.20
N PRO A 213 -3.32 16.37 2.40
CA PRO A 213 -2.06 16.52 1.67
C PRO A 213 -0.83 16.42 2.55
N GLY A 214 0.19 15.70 2.07
CA GLY A 214 1.41 15.38 2.79
C GLY A 214 1.35 14.08 3.61
N ASN A 215 0.23 13.39 3.59
CA ASN A 215 0.05 12.12 4.31
C ASN A 215 1.10 11.07 3.92
N GLY A 216 1.28 10.84 2.62
CA GLY A 216 2.14 9.76 2.11
C GLY A 216 3.61 10.13 1.99
N THR A 217 3.96 11.42 1.88
CA THR A 217 5.32 11.82 1.52
C THR A 217 6.09 12.57 2.62
N LEU A 218 5.40 13.20 3.58
CA LEU A 218 6.05 13.93 4.67
C LEU A 218 6.72 12.96 5.65
N LEU A 219 8.00 13.17 5.96
CA LEU A 219 8.79 12.30 6.83
C LEU A 219 8.22 12.14 8.24
N ALA A 220 8.35 10.94 8.83
CA ALA A 220 7.95 10.64 10.21
C ALA A 220 8.63 11.55 11.24
N THR A 221 9.89 11.88 10.99
CA THR A 221 10.74 12.72 11.84
C THR A 221 10.42 14.22 11.74
N SER A 222 9.70 14.67 10.71
CA SER A 222 9.40 16.09 10.47
C SER A 222 8.44 16.68 11.47
N GLN A 223 8.76 17.88 12.01
CA GLN A 223 7.85 18.64 12.88
C GLN A 223 6.58 19.13 12.16
N HIS A 224 6.58 19.28 10.82
CA HIS A 224 5.37 19.65 10.07
C HIS A 224 4.28 18.58 10.19
N ARG A 225 4.64 17.33 10.47
CA ARG A 225 3.66 16.28 10.71
C ARG A 225 2.77 16.57 11.93
N GLN A 226 3.25 17.31 12.91
CA GLN A 226 2.41 17.79 14.03
C GLN A 226 1.25 18.67 13.54
N SER A 227 1.49 19.55 12.56
CA SER A 227 0.43 20.40 12.00
C SER A 227 -0.59 19.56 11.23
N LEU A 228 -0.14 18.52 10.52
CA LEU A 228 -1.02 17.58 9.81
C LEU A 228 -1.95 16.84 10.79
N PHE A 229 -1.42 16.34 11.91
CA PHE A 229 -2.21 15.68 12.96
C PHE A 229 -3.21 16.61 13.63
N LYS A 230 -2.82 17.87 13.94
CA LYS A 230 -3.73 18.88 14.50
C LYS A 230 -4.90 19.18 13.54
N ARG A 231 -4.60 19.33 12.25
CA ARG A 231 -5.64 19.56 11.21
C ARG A 231 -6.58 18.38 11.10
N ALA A 232 -6.06 17.14 11.12
CA ALA A 232 -6.87 15.93 11.10
C ALA A 232 -7.78 15.83 12.33
N ALA A 233 -7.25 16.08 13.52
CA ALA A 233 -8.01 16.08 14.76
C ALA A 233 -9.15 17.11 14.75
N LYS A 234 -8.88 18.33 14.29
CA LYS A 234 -9.90 19.37 14.13
C LYS A 234 -10.96 18.93 13.11
N ARG A 235 -10.53 18.38 11.96
CA ARG A 235 -11.45 18.00 10.89
C ARG A 235 -12.38 16.85 11.29
N ILE A 236 -11.89 15.82 11.97
CA ILE A 236 -12.74 14.70 12.37
C ILE A 236 -13.84 15.13 13.34
N VAL A 237 -13.51 15.98 14.31
CA VAL A 237 -14.51 16.52 15.26
C VAL A 237 -15.57 17.34 14.51
N GLN A 238 -15.15 18.19 13.56
CA GLN A 238 -16.08 18.95 12.71
C GLN A 238 -17.00 18.04 11.89
N MET A 239 -16.46 16.96 11.27
CA MET A 239 -17.26 16.02 10.48
C MET A 239 -18.35 15.33 11.29
N VAL A 240 -18.07 14.98 12.55
CA VAL A 240 -19.11 14.41 13.43
C VAL A 240 -20.22 15.40 13.68
N TYR A 241 -19.90 16.68 13.95
CA TYR A 241 -20.93 17.72 14.13
C TYR A 241 -21.69 18.03 12.83
N GLU A 242 -21.02 18.05 11.67
CA GLU A 242 -21.65 18.21 10.36
C GLU A 242 -22.67 17.10 10.10
N LEU A 243 -22.33 15.84 10.43
CA LEU A 243 -23.23 14.70 10.30
C LEU A 243 -24.45 14.81 11.22
N GLU A 244 -24.30 15.30 12.44
CA GLU A 244 -25.43 15.50 13.37
C GLU A 244 -26.36 16.64 12.88
N LEU A 245 -25.80 17.68 12.28
CA LEU A 245 -26.59 18.75 11.67
C LEU A 245 -27.35 18.27 10.43
N ASP A 246 -26.76 17.40 9.62
CA ASP A 246 -27.42 16.76 8.47
C ASP A 246 -28.63 15.93 8.93
N LYS A 247 -28.48 15.08 9.93
CA LYS A 247 -29.58 14.29 10.52
C LYS A 247 -30.73 15.15 11.05
N SER A 248 -30.44 16.37 11.50
CA SER A 248 -31.45 17.31 11.99
C SER A 248 -32.07 18.19 10.88
N GLY A 249 -31.68 17.99 9.62
CA GLY A 249 -32.09 18.82 8.47
C GLY A 249 -31.50 20.22 8.42
N LYS A 250 -30.54 20.54 9.30
CA LYS A 250 -29.88 21.86 9.41
C LYS A 250 -28.63 22.01 8.51
N SER A 251 -28.15 20.92 7.93
CA SER A 251 -27.02 20.91 6.99
C SER A 251 -27.24 19.84 5.93
N LYS A 252 -26.62 20.01 4.75
CA LYS A 252 -26.55 19.00 3.68
C LYS A 252 -25.15 18.40 3.53
N ILE A 253 -24.24 18.72 4.46
CA ILE A 253 -22.85 18.26 4.38
C ILE A 253 -22.76 16.91 5.11
N LYS A 254 -22.62 15.86 4.31
CA LYS A 254 -22.39 14.49 4.78
C LYS A 254 -21.15 13.96 4.09
N ILE A 255 -20.11 13.62 4.86
CA ILE A 255 -18.87 13.06 4.33
C ILE A 255 -18.53 11.82 5.16
N LEU A 256 -18.83 10.65 4.59
CA LEU A 256 -18.54 9.35 5.16
C LEU A 256 -17.57 8.58 4.24
N PRO A 257 -16.90 7.55 4.72
CA PRO A 257 -15.98 6.75 3.90
C PRO A 257 -16.57 6.28 2.57
N ARG A 258 -17.84 5.84 2.53
CA ARG A 258 -18.49 5.41 1.28
C ARG A 258 -18.88 6.56 0.34
N ASP A 259 -18.94 7.80 0.84
CA ASP A 259 -19.13 8.99 0.00
C ASP A 259 -17.80 9.45 -0.64
N ILE A 260 -16.67 9.07 -0.05
CA ILE A 260 -15.30 9.38 -0.52
C ILE A 260 -14.76 8.25 -1.38
N ILE A 261 -14.84 7.00 -0.90
CA ILE A 261 -14.29 5.82 -1.56
C ILE A 261 -15.32 5.33 -2.58
N THR A 262 -15.35 5.98 -3.72
CA THR A 262 -16.18 5.66 -4.89
C THR A 262 -15.31 5.04 -5.99
N ALA A 263 -15.92 4.53 -7.05
CA ALA A 263 -15.18 4.01 -8.20
C ALA A 263 -14.27 5.07 -8.82
N GLU A 264 -14.74 6.32 -8.91
CA GLU A 264 -13.98 7.46 -9.43
C GLU A 264 -12.80 7.83 -8.53
N ALA A 265 -12.95 7.71 -7.22
CA ALA A 265 -11.85 7.94 -6.27
C ALA A 265 -10.80 6.82 -6.34
N ILE A 266 -11.21 5.57 -6.57
CA ILE A 266 -10.31 4.44 -6.81
C ILE A 266 -9.60 4.62 -8.16
N ASP A 267 -10.27 5.11 -9.22
CA ASP A 267 -9.62 5.47 -10.48
C ASP A 267 -8.51 6.52 -10.25
N ASN A 268 -8.79 7.58 -9.50
CA ASN A 268 -7.80 8.61 -9.17
C ASN A 268 -6.59 8.04 -8.41
N ALA A 269 -6.83 7.14 -7.45
CA ALA A 269 -5.78 6.45 -6.74
C ALA A 269 -4.93 5.58 -7.67
N MET A 270 -5.59 4.82 -8.56
CA MET A 270 -4.88 3.97 -9.51
C MET A 270 -4.07 4.77 -10.52
N ILE A 271 -4.59 5.90 -11.00
CA ILE A 271 -3.86 6.83 -11.87
C ILE A 271 -2.59 7.35 -11.17
N LEU A 272 -2.69 7.72 -9.90
CA LEU A 272 -1.51 8.11 -9.12
C LEU A 272 -0.49 6.96 -9.02
N ASP A 273 -0.95 5.76 -8.71
CA ASP A 273 -0.09 4.57 -8.57
C ASP A 273 0.66 4.25 -9.87
N LEU A 274 -0.05 4.29 -11.00
CA LEU A 274 0.48 4.10 -12.34
C LEU A 274 1.51 5.18 -12.71
N ALA A 275 1.22 6.44 -12.35
CA ALA A 275 2.10 7.58 -12.62
C ALA A 275 3.39 7.56 -11.78
N MET A 276 3.36 6.95 -10.59
CA MET A 276 4.49 6.84 -9.67
C MET A 276 5.25 5.51 -9.79
N GLY A 277 4.77 4.56 -10.59
CA GLY A 277 5.33 3.21 -10.64
C GLY A 277 5.24 2.49 -9.30
N GLY A 278 4.06 2.52 -8.68
CA GLY A 278 3.81 1.96 -7.37
C GLY A 278 3.94 0.44 -7.26
N SER A 279 3.44 -0.11 -6.17
CA SER A 279 3.55 -1.54 -5.88
C SER A 279 2.45 -2.36 -6.56
N THR A 280 2.75 -3.56 -7.06
CA THR A 280 1.72 -4.51 -7.56
C THR A 280 0.69 -4.88 -6.49
N ASN A 281 1.06 -4.80 -5.21
CA ASN A 281 0.17 -5.09 -4.09
C ASN A 281 -0.99 -4.08 -3.97
N THR A 282 -0.84 -2.86 -4.48
CA THR A 282 -1.92 -1.85 -4.47
C THR A 282 -3.14 -2.32 -5.25
N VAL A 283 -2.93 -3.04 -6.37
CA VAL A 283 -4.02 -3.66 -7.15
C VAL A 283 -4.85 -4.58 -6.26
N LEU A 284 -4.16 -5.51 -5.54
CA LEU A 284 -4.82 -6.43 -4.60
C LEU A 284 -5.60 -5.68 -3.50
N HIS A 285 -5.00 -4.62 -2.94
CA HIS A 285 -5.58 -3.88 -1.82
C HIS A 285 -6.74 -2.98 -2.24
N LEU A 286 -6.64 -2.32 -3.39
CA LEU A 286 -7.73 -1.50 -3.92
C LEU A 286 -8.95 -2.36 -4.30
N LEU A 287 -8.73 -3.56 -4.87
CA LEU A 287 -9.81 -4.53 -5.11
C LEU A 287 -10.49 -4.96 -3.81
N ALA A 288 -9.73 -5.21 -2.74
CA ALA A 288 -10.28 -5.54 -1.44
C ALA A 288 -11.12 -4.39 -0.86
N VAL A 289 -10.61 -3.17 -0.89
CA VAL A 289 -11.33 -1.97 -0.42
C VAL A 289 -12.58 -1.71 -1.26
N ALA A 290 -12.51 -1.86 -2.58
CA ALA A 290 -13.65 -1.73 -3.48
C ALA A 290 -14.75 -2.75 -3.15
N ASN A 291 -14.36 -4.01 -2.92
CA ASN A 291 -15.31 -5.06 -2.54
C ASN A 291 -16.01 -4.74 -1.20
N GLU A 292 -15.26 -4.30 -0.19
CA GLU A 292 -15.83 -3.86 1.10
C GLU A 292 -16.75 -2.65 0.96
N ALA A 293 -16.48 -1.77 0.02
CA ALA A 293 -17.33 -0.63 -0.29
C ALA A 293 -18.59 -1.01 -1.11
N GLY A 294 -18.70 -2.27 -1.55
CA GLY A 294 -19.80 -2.75 -2.39
C GLY A 294 -19.68 -2.27 -3.85
N LEU A 295 -18.49 -1.92 -4.30
CA LEU A 295 -18.24 -1.46 -5.65
C LEU A 295 -17.90 -2.62 -6.59
N SER A 296 -18.50 -2.62 -7.79
CA SER A 296 -18.10 -3.52 -8.87
C SER A 296 -16.85 -2.99 -9.56
N TYR A 297 -15.68 -3.36 -9.05
CA TYR A 297 -14.39 -2.94 -9.57
C TYR A 297 -13.55 -4.16 -9.95
N THR A 298 -12.93 -4.15 -11.13
CA THR A 298 -12.25 -5.32 -11.71
C THR A 298 -10.82 -5.00 -12.14
N MET A 299 -10.00 -6.02 -12.30
CA MET A 299 -8.63 -5.89 -12.83
C MET A 299 -8.58 -5.29 -14.25
N SER A 300 -9.63 -5.47 -15.09
CA SER A 300 -9.66 -4.87 -16.44
C SER A 300 -9.63 -3.36 -16.40
N LYS A 301 -10.24 -2.75 -15.38
CA LYS A 301 -10.25 -1.30 -15.21
C LYS A 301 -8.83 -0.74 -15.03
N PHE A 302 -7.95 -1.46 -14.36
CA PHE A 302 -6.55 -1.06 -14.23
C PHE A 302 -5.83 -0.97 -15.57
N ASN A 303 -6.11 -1.87 -16.51
CA ASN A 303 -5.52 -1.82 -17.85
C ASN A 303 -5.96 -0.59 -18.63
N GLU A 304 -7.26 -0.26 -18.61
CA GLU A 304 -7.79 0.94 -19.26
C GLU A 304 -7.08 2.20 -18.76
N LEU A 305 -6.87 2.30 -17.44
CA LEU A 305 -6.17 3.42 -16.83
C LEU A 305 -4.68 3.40 -17.15
N SER A 306 -4.04 2.22 -17.15
CA SER A 306 -2.62 2.04 -17.43
C SER A 306 -2.24 2.49 -18.86
N GLU A 307 -3.09 2.21 -19.85
CA GLU A 307 -2.86 2.62 -21.24
C GLU A 307 -2.86 4.13 -21.45
N ARG A 308 -3.54 4.86 -20.56
CA ARG A 308 -3.79 6.30 -20.66
C ARG A 308 -3.01 7.16 -19.67
N THR A 309 -2.34 6.54 -18.71
CA THR A 309 -1.61 7.22 -17.63
C THR A 309 -0.11 7.15 -17.88
N PRO A 310 0.58 8.27 -18.15
CA PRO A 310 2.03 8.26 -18.28
C PRO A 310 2.71 8.04 -16.94
N THR A 311 3.83 7.31 -16.93
CA THR A 311 4.72 7.21 -15.76
C THR A 311 5.63 8.43 -15.71
N ILE A 312 5.36 9.36 -14.80
CA ILE A 312 6.05 10.66 -14.70
C ILE A 312 6.92 10.79 -13.45
N CYS A 313 6.80 9.86 -12.51
CA CYS A 313 7.60 9.82 -11.30
C CYS A 313 8.17 8.40 -11.13
N LYS A 314 9.44 8.30 -10.78
CA LYS A 314 10.05 7.03 -10.38
C LYS A 314 10.69 7.22 -9.01
N VAL A 315 10.65 6.17 -8.22
CA VAL A 315 11.16 6.14 -6.85
C VAL A 315 11.86 4.79 -6.63
N SER A 316 12.83 4.71 -5.73
CA SER A 316 13.47 3.45 -5.37
C SER A 316 12.43 2.33 -5.18
N PRO A 317 12.65 1.13 -5.73
CA PRO A 317 13.86 0.61 -6.36
C PRO A 317 14.00 0.87 -7.87
N SER A 318 13.11 1.67 -8.47
CA SER A 318 13.10 1.92 -9.93
C SER A 318 14.04 3.05 -10.35
N CYS A 319 14.61 3.81 -9.40
CA CYS A 319 15.65 4.83 -9.55
C CYS A 319 16.22 5.18 -8.17
N ASP A 320 17.14 6.18 -8.11
CA ASP A 320 17.80 6.59 -6.87
C ASP A 320 17.00 7.61 -6.03
N TYR A 321 15.87 8.14 -6.54
CA TYR A 321 14.99 8.99 -5.75
C TYR A 321 14.23 8.19 -4.69
N HIS A 322 14.02 8.83 -3.54
CA HIS A 322 13.26 8.29 -2.42
C HIS A 322 11.99 9.12 -2.19
N ILE A 323 11.13 8.66 -1.30
CA ILE A 323 9.85 9.33 -1.04
C ILE A 323 10.01 10.76 -0.49
N GLU A 324 11.12 11.03 0.21
CA GLU A 324 11.49 12.37 0.67
C GLU A 324 11.79 13.31 -0.50
N ASP A 325 12.36 12.82 -1.59
CA ASP A 325 12.63 13.61 -2.80
C ASP A 325 11.32 13.96 -3.50
N VAL A 326 10.38 13.00 -3.57
CA VAL A 326 9.02 13.25 -4.07
C VAL A 326 8.33 14.32 -3.24
N HIS A 327 8.48 14.30 -1.90
CA HIS A 327 7.95 15.33 -1.03
C HIS A 327 8.53 16.71 -1.38
N ASN A 328 9.85 16.81 -1.47
CA ASN A 328 10.56 18.04 -1.78
C ASN A 328 10.26 18.55 -3.21
N ALA A 329 9.87 17.66 -4.14
CA ALA A 329 9.42 18.01 -5.49
C ALA A 329 7.92 18.41 -5.55
N GLY A 330 7.19 18.43 -4.40
CA GLY A 330 5.80 18.88 -4.29
C GLY A 330 4.77 17.81 -4.01
N GLY A 331 5.19 16.56 -3.83
CA GLY A 331 4.36 15.47 -3.34
C GLY A 331 3.23 15.04 -4.29
N VAL A 332 2.26 14.33 -3.72
CA VAL A 332 1.14 13.68 -4.45
C VAL A 332 0.36 14.66 -5.30
N HIS A 333 0.00 15.82 -4.75
CA HIS A 333 -0.85 16.79 -5.48
C HIS A 333 -0.13 17.45 -6.66
N THR A 334 1.21 17.51 -6.65
CA THR A 334 1.98 17.98 -7.81
C THR A 334 2.00 16.92 -8.90
N ILE A 335 2.10 15.62 -8.56
CA ILE A 335 1.97 14.53 -9.54
C ILE A 335 0.59 14.57 -10.19
N LEU A 336 -0.48 14.63 -9.39
CA LEU A 336 -1.85 14.75 -9.91
C LEU A 336 -2.05 16.03 -10.75
N GLY A 337 -1.41 17.12 -10.37
CA GLY A 337 -1.39 18.37 -11.12
C GLY A 337 -0.72 18.23 -12.49
N GLU A 338 0.39 17.50 -12.60
CA GLU A 338 1.05 17.20 -13.87
C GLU A 338 0.19 16.29 -14.76
N ILE A 339 -0.42 15.24 -14.19
CA ILE A 339 -1.36 14.38 -14.92
C ILE A 339 -2.52 15.22 -15.50
N ARG A 340 -3.10 16.11 -14.69
CA ARG A 340 -4.17 17.02 -15.13
C ARG A 340 -3.72 17.96 -16.26
N ARG A 341 -2.49 18.48 -16.20
CA ARG A 341 -1.92 19.33 -17.26
C ARG A 341 -1.73 18.56 -18.56
N GLY A 342 -1.28 17.32 -18.49
CA GLY A 342 -1.07 16.47 -19.67
C GLY A 342 -2.38 15.93 -20.26
N ASN A 343 -3.32 15.53 -19.40
CA ASN A 343 -4.63 15.00 -19.81
C ASN A 343 -5.74 15.43 -18.84
N PRO A 344 -6.44 16.56 -19.10
CA PRO A 344 -7.48 17.09 -18.21
C PRO A 344 -8.69 16.16 -17.99
N LYS A 345 -8.87 15.14 -18.84
CA LYS A 345 -10.00 14.21 -18.77
C LYS A 345 -9.67 12.92 -18.01
N LEU A 346 -8.42 12.74 -17.59
CA LEU A 346 -8.00 11.49 -16.96
C LEU A 346 -8.46 11.40 -15.51
N LEU A 347 -8.36 12.50 -14.74
CA LEU A 347 -8.74 12.56 -13.33
C LEU A 347 -10.22 12.88 -13.13
N ASN A 348 -10.83 12.22 -12.16
CA ASN A 348 -12.17 12.52 -11.68
C ASN A 348 -12.10 13.67 -10.65
N GLU A 349 -11.95 14.91 -11.13
CA GLU A 349 -11.74 16.10 -10.30
C GLU A 349 -12.90 16.45 -9.37
N LYS A 350 -14.11 15.93 -9.65
CA LYS A 350 -15.31 16.14 -8.82
C LYS A 350 -15.37 15.22 -7.60
N ALA A 351 -14.51 14.23 -7.49
CA ALA A 351 -14.47 13.32 -6.35
C ALA A 351 -14.34 14.12 -5.04
N THR A 352 -15.18 13.77 -4.07
CA THR A 352 -15.24 14.43 -2.76
C THR A 352 -14.03 14.00 -1.91
N THR A 353 -13.46 14.95 -1.15
CA THR A 353 -12.39 14.65 -0.21
C THR A 353 -12.81 14.92 1.24
N ILE A 354 -12.04 14.37 2.16
CA ILE A 354 -12.23 14.57 3.62
C ILE A 354 -12.26 16.05 4.03
N SER A 355 -11.66 16.93 3.25
CA SER A 355 -11.64 18.37 3.53
C SER A 355 -12.97 19.06 3.22
N GLY A 356 -13.94 18.38 2.60
CA GLY A 356 -15.18 18.96 2.08
C GLY A 356 -15.00 19.65 0.72
N LYS A 357 -13.79 19.60 0.14
CA LYS A 357 -13.46 20.11 -1.20
C LYS A 357 -13.37 18.96 -2.18
N THR A 358 -13.49 19.26 -3.48
CA THR A 358 -13.25 18.27 -4.53
C THR A 358 -11.74 18.05 -4.74
N LEU A 359 -11.37 16.92 -5.36
CA LEU A 359 -9.96 16.65 -5.70
C LEU A 359 -9.37 17.76 -6.58
N GLY A 360 -10.12 18.28 -7.55
CA GLY A 360 -9.66 19.37 -8.40
C GLY A 360 -9.35 20.65 -7.61
N GLN A 361 -10.17 20.97 -6.59
CA GLN A 361 -9.90 22.08 -5.68
C GLN A 361 -8.67 21.81 -4.80
N MET A 362 -8.47 20.57 -4.37
CA MET A 362 -7.28 20.19 -3.62
C MET A 362 -6.02 20.30 -4.46
N ILE A 363 -6.02 19.82 -5.71
CA ILE A 363 -4.91 20.00 -6.65
C ILE A 363 -4.59 21.48 -6.84
N ASN A 364 -5.59 22.34 -7.06
CA ASN A 364 -5.36 23.79 -7.20
C ASN A 364 -4.61 24.39 -6.02
N ASN A 365 -4.93 23.97 -4.80
CA ASN A 365 -4.38 24.53 -3.57
C ASN A 365 -3.03 23.94 -3.14
N TRP A 366 -2.75 22.68 -3.53
CA TRP A 366 -1.62 21.89 -2.99
C TRP A 366 -0.58 21.50 -4.04
N ASP A 367 -0.88 21.59 -5.32
CA ASP A 367 0.13 21.48 -6.38
C ASP A 367 1.03 22.72 -6.36
N ILE A 368 2.32 22.56 -6.02
CA ILE A 368 3.28 23.66 -5.92
C ILE A 368 3.55 24.36 -7.27
N ARG A 369 3.17 23.73 -8.39
CA ARG A 369 3.28 24.28 -9.74
C ARG A 369 1.99 24.97 -10.20
N SER A 370 0.96 24.98 -9.35
CA SER A 370 -0.31 25.66 -9.62
C SER A 370 -0.20 27.16 -9.38
N LYS A 371 -0.81 27.98 -10.26
CA LYS A 371 -0.96 29.44 -10.03
C LYS A 371 -1.83 29.77 -8.81
N LYS A 372 -2.59 28.79 -8.29
CA LYS A 372 -3.50 28.93 -7.13
C LYS A 372 -2.96 28.24 -5.87
N VAL A 373 -1.68 27.91 -5.84
CA VAL A 373 -1.04 27.23 -4.71
C VAL A 373 -1.21 28.04 -3.43
N SER A 374 -1.52 27.37 -2.32
CA SER A 374 -1.63 28.00 -1.02
C SER A 374 -0.25 28.25 -0.38
N SER A 375 -0.15 29.29 0.43
CA SER A 375 1.07 29.53 1.25
C SER A 375 1.37 28.40 2.23
N GLU A 376 0.34 27.67 2.66
CA GLU A 376 0.47 26.49 3.52
C GLU A 376 1.17 25.34 2.77
N ALA A 377 0.81 25.09 1.50
CA ALA A 377 1.46 24.09 0.68
C ALA A 377 2.95 24.40 0.46
N LEU A 378 3.28 25.64 0.11
CA LEU A 378 4.67 26.07 -0.09
C LEU A 378 5.53 25.90 1.16
N LYS A 379 4.95 26.11 2.35
CA LYS A 379 5.65 25.87 3.63
C LYS A 379 5.82 24.38 3.92
N MET A 380 4.82 23.56 3.62
CA MET A 380 4.84 22.13 3.92
C MET A 380 5.91 21.40 3.13
N TYR A 381 6.10 21.70 1.85
CA TYR A 381 7.01 21.00 0.98
C TYR A 381 8.48 21.43 1.07
N ALA A 382 8.81 22.42 1.91
CA ALA A 382 10.17 22.88 2.16
C ALA A 382 10.82 22.15 3.36
N VAL A 383 10.94 20.83 3.32
CA VAL A 383 11.48 20.02 4.41
C VAL A 383 12.97 19.77 4.23
N THR A 384 13.73 19.95 5.31
CA THR A 384 15.16 19.61 5.38
C THR A 384 15.34 18.25 6.05
N ARG A 385 16.19 17.41 5.46
CA ARG A 385 16.60 16.10 5.98
C ARG A 385 17.44 16.26 7.26
N GLY A 386 17.22 15.39 8.24
CA GLY A 386 17.89 15.47 9.55
C GLY A 386 19.22 14.76 9.65
N ASN A 387 19.47 13.76 8.85
CA ASN A 387 20.69 12.93 8.80
C ASN A 387 21.13 12.29 10.14
N LYS A 388 20.20 12.07 11.09
CA LYS A 388 20.49 11.47 12.40
C LYS A 388 19.71 10.19 12.59
N ARG A 389 20.37 9.15 13.10
CA ARG A 389 19.70 7.93 13.50
C ARG A 389 18.75 8.19 14.68
N THR A 390 17.46 7.88 14.52
CA THR A 390 16.44 8.11 15.54
C THR A 390 15.20 7.27 15.33
N ASN A 391 14.59 6.84 16.43
CA ASN A 391 13.27 6.18 16.45
C ASN A 391 12.15 7.12 16.96
N LYS A 392 12.42 8.43 17.07
CA LYS A 392 11.46 9.40 17.61
C LYS A 392 10.77 10.18 16.50
N ALA A 393 9.46 10.41 16.67
CA ALA A 393 8.69 11.31 15.82
C ALA A 393 9.11 12.77 16.03
N PHE A 394 8.82 13.62 15.05
CA PHE A 394 8.89 15.08 15.14
C PHE A 394 10.23 15.69 15.60
N CYS A 395 11.32 14.96 15.48
CA CYS A 395 12.63 15.40 16.01
C CYS A 395 13.40 16.33 15.06
N ILE A 396 13.02 16.44 13.78
CA ILE A 396 13.65 17.34 12.81
C ILE A 396 12.97 18.70 12.86
N LYS A 397 13.72 19.70 13.30
CA LYS A 397 13.32 21.13 13.22
C LYS A 397 13.38 21.59 11.78
N GLN A 398 12.34 22.28 11.34
CA GLN A 398 12.30 22.83 10.01
C GLN A 398 13.10 24.10 9.86
N SER A 399 13.65 24.28 8.66
CA SER A 399 14.06 25.57 8.16
C SER A 399 12.79 26.42 7.90
N ASN A 400 12.77 27.66 8.40
CA ASN A 400 11.73 28.64 8.06
C ASN A 400 11.82 29.14 6.58
N LYS A 401 12.69 28.53 5.78
CA LYS A 401 12.89 28.88 4.37
C LYS A 401 11.73 28.34 3.52
N ASN A 402 11.24 29.16 2.62
CA ASN A 402 10.28 28.74 1.60
C ASN A 402 10.93 27.78 0.62
N LEU A 403 10.12 27.00 -0.12
CA LEU A 403 10.61 26.04 -1.12
C LEU A 403 11.56 26.68 -2.15
N SER A 404 11.29 27.94 -2.55
CA SER A 404 12.15 28.73 -3.45
C SER A 404 13.52 29.09 -2.86
N GLU A 405 13.71 29.00 -1.56
CA GLU A 405 14.95 29.30 -0.83
C GLU A 405 15.70 28.02 -0.44
N ALA A 406 15.05 26.85 -0.53
CA ALA A 406 15.64 25.55 -0.26
C ALA A 406 16.46 25.13 -1.48
N LYS A 407 17.78 25.04 -1.34
CA LYS A 407 18.65 24.42 -2.37
C LYS A 407 18.44 22.91 -2.31
N LEU A 408 17.65 22.38 -3.26
CA LEU A 408 17.57 20.94 -3.49
C LEU A 408 18.87 20.45 -4.11
N SER A 409 19.29 19.23 -3.77
CA SER A 409 20.46 18.55 -4.37
C SER A 409 20.15 17.94 -5.74
N PHE A 410 18.90 18.05 -6.21
CA PHE A 410 18.42 17.47 -7.46
C PHE A 410 17.41 18.42 -8.14
N ASP A 411 17.16 18.18 -9.44
CA ASP A 411 16.11 18.89 -10.17
C ASP A 411 14.72 18.31 -9.85
N PRO A 412 13.80 19.08 -9.22
CA PRO A 412 12.44 18.61 -8.92
C PRO A 412 11.62 18.25 -10.17
N PHE A 413 12.00 18.75 -11.36
CA PHE A 413 11.38 18.37 -12.62
C PHE A 413 11.93 17.04 -13.18
N ASP A 414 13.05 16.53 -12.68
CA ASP A 414 13.48 15.18 -12.99
C ASP A 414 12.85 14.13 -12.05
N CYS A 415 12.61 14.47 -10.79
CA CYS A 415 11.91 13.62 -9.85
C CYS A 415 10.41 13.47 -10.22
N ILE A 416 9.71 14.59 -10.47
CA ILE A 416 8.33 14.61 -10.96
C ILE A 416 8.37 15.28 -12.34
N ARG A 417 8.37 14.48 -13.40
CA ARG A 417 8.46 14.94 -14.78
C ARG A 417 7.14 15.47 -15.30
N THR A 418 7.17 16.29 -16.32
CA THR A 418 6.00 16.65 -17.11
C THR A 418 5.57 15.47 -17.99
N CYS A 419 4.27 15.42 -18.39
CA CYS A 419 3.75 14.30 -19.17
C CYS A 419 4.44 14.15 -20.56
N ASP A 420 4.88 15.23 -21.18
CA ASP A 420 5.66 15.22 -22.43
C ASP A 420 7.07 14.63 -22.26
N LYS A 421 7.63 14.69 -21.04
CA LYS A 421 8.94 14.13 -20.68
C LYS A 421 8.82 12.87 -19.81
N ALA A 422 7.67 12.20 -19.82
CA ALA A 422 7.43 11.01 -19.04
C ALA A 422 8.47 9.91 -19.28
N TYR A 423 8.74 9.10 -18.26
CA TYR A 423 9.59 7.89 -18.39
C TYR A 423 8.96 6.84 -19.33
N SER A 424 7.60 6.80 -19.35
CA SER A 424 6.80 5.99 -20.26
C SER A 424 5.48 6.70 -20.50
N GLN A 425 4.93 6.57 -21.70
CA GLN A 425 3.60 7.09 -22.03
C GLN A 425 2.46 6.19 -21.51
N THR A 426 2.80 5.03 -20.95
CA THR A 426 1.87 4.11 -20.28
C THR A 426 2.26 3.90 -18.83
N GLY A 427 1.32 3.42 -18.02
CA GLY A 427 1.50 3.16 -16.60
C GLY A 427 2.54 2.08 -16.29
N GLY A 428 3.17 2.21 -15.13
CA GLY A 428 4.21 1.29 -14.67
C GLY A 428 3.72 -0.12 -14.27
N LEU A 429 2.41 -0.40 -14.33
CA LEU A 429 1.79 -1.68 -14.02
C LEU A 429 0.89 -2.14 -15.17
N ALA A 430 0.78 -3.45 -15.38
CA ALA A 430 -0.11 -4.07 -16.35
C ALA A 430 -0.83 -5.29 -15.79
N VAL A 431 -2.04 -5.56 -16.28
CA VAL A 431 -2.75 -6.82 -16.06
C VAL A 431 -2.76 -7.62 -17.37
N LEU A 432 -2.28 -8.85 -17.30
CA LEU A 432 -2.22 -9.76 -18.43
C LEU A 432 -3.39 -10.74 -18.35
N TYR A 433 -3.98 -11.07 -19.50
CA TYR A 433 -5.08 -12.03 -19.63
C TYR A 433 -4.76 -13.12 -20.64
N GLY A 434 -5.40 -14.28 -20.50
CA GLY A 434 -5.29 -15.40 -21.42
C GLY A 434 -5.75 -16.69 -20.77
N ASN A 435 -5.57 -17.81 -21.47
CA ASN A 435 -5.99 -19.10 -20.95
C ASN A 435 -5.22 -19.54 -19.69
N LEU A 436 -4.00 -18.99 -19.45
CA LEU A 436 -3.24 -19.22 -18.22
C LEU A 436 -3.73 -18.35 -17.06
N ALA A 437 -4.24 -17.15 -17.34
CA ALA A 437 -4.74 -16.19 -16.35
C ALA A 437 -6.10 -15.60 -16.80
N PRO A 438 -7.18 -16.39 -16.83
CA PRO A 438 -8.48 -15.93 -17.37
C PRO A 438 -9.10 -14.77 -16.56
N LYS A 439 -8.74 -14.62 -15.28
CA LYS A 439 -9.17 -13.52 -14.42
C LYS A 439 -8.08 -12.46 -14.18
N GLY A 440 -6.94 -12.60 -14.87
CA GLY A 440 -5.85 -11.65 -14.85
C GLY A 440 -4.63 -12.09 -14.05
N ALA A 441 -3.50 -11.47 -14.38
CA ALA A 441 -2.23 -11.55 -13.66
C ALA A 441 -1.54 -10.19 -13.74
N VAL A 442 -0.78 -9.80 -12.71
CA VAL A 442 -0.20 -8.46 -12.58
C VAL A 442 1.29 -8.48 -12.81
N VAL A 443 1.79 -7.53 -13.61
CA VAL A 443 3.23 -7.32 -13.84
C VAL A 443 3.61 -5.86 -13.64
N LYS A 444 4.78 -5.61 -13.04
CA LYS A 444 5.39 -4.27 -12.95
C LYS A 444 6.20 -4.02 -14.21
N THR A 445 5.59 -3.35 -15.21
CA THR A 445 6.19 -3.10 -16.52
C THR A 445 7.43 -2.22 -16.44
N ALA A 446 7.45 -1.29 -15.49
CA ALA A 446 8.58 -0.39 -15.26
C ALA A 446 9.90 -1.11 -14.86
N GLY A 447 9.82 -2.37 -14.42
CA GLY A 447 10.96 -3.19 -14.03
C GLY A 447 11.37 -4.25 -15.07
N VAL A 448 10.67 -4.35 -16.20
CA VAL A 448 10.92 -5.36 -17.25
C VAL A 448 11.89 -4.82 -18.29
N LEU A 449 12.92 -5.60 -18.61
CA LEU A 449 13.87 -5.25 -19.69
C LEU A 449 13.14 -5.28 -21.06
N PRO A 450 13.51 -4.38 -22.01
CA PRO A 450 12.86 -4.32 -23.33
C PRO A 450 12.80 -5.66 -24.06
N GLY A 451 13.87 -6.48 -23.98
CA GLY A 451 13.95 -7.81 -24.60
C GLY A 451 13.01 -8.85 -23.98
N MET A 452 12.53 -8.62 -22.75
CA MET A 452 11.65 -9.52 -22.01
C MET A 452 10.17 -9.07 -22.02
N LEU A 453 9.84 -7.99 -22.72
CA LEU A 453 8.45 -7.56 -22.90
C LEU A 453 7.61 -8.56 -23.69
N ARG A 454 8.26 -9.35 -24.55
CA ARG A 454 7.71 -10.54 -25.22
C ARG A 454 8.64 -11.69 -24.97
N HIS A 455 8.10 -12.78 -24.46
CA HIS A 455 8.86 -13.98 -24.15
C HIS A 455 8.02 -15.24 -24.43
N SER A 456 8.66 -16.28 -24.95
CA SER A 456 8.04 -17.58 -25.09
C SER A 456 9.07 -18.66 -24.76
N GLY A 457 8.71 -19.58 -23.86
CA GLY A 457 9.64 -20.59 -23.40
C GLY A 457 8.98 -21.77 -22.70
N PRO A 458 9.73 -22.85 -22.49
CA PRO A 458 9.25 -24.01 -21.75
C PRO A 458 9.10 -23.70 -20.27
N ALA A 459 8.04 -24.21 -19.67
CA ALA A 459 7.78 -24.09 -18.24
C ALA A 459 8.72 -24.98 -17.41
N VAL A 460 9.27 -24.42 -16.33
CA VAL A 460 9.91 -25.15 -15.24
C VAL A 460 9.08 -24.92 -13.98
N VAL A 461 8.36 -25.97 -13.56
CA VAL A 461 7.31 -25.88 -12.54
C VAL A 461 7.83 -26.26 -11.17
N PHE A 462 7.45 -25.45 -10.16
CA PHE A 462 7.72 -25.67 -8.73
C PHE A 462 6.43 -25.43 -7.92
N ASP A 463 6.24 -26.23 -6.87
CA ASP A 463 5.05 -26.18 -6.02
C ASP A 463 5.27 -25.34 -4.72
N SER A 464 6.40 -24.66 -4.62
CA SER A 464 6.69 -23.72 -3.54
C SER A 464 7.86 -22.79 -3.86
N GLU A 465 7.93 -21.63 -3.13
CA GLU A 465 9.07 -20.70 -3.22
C GLU A 465 10.42 -21.36 -2.92
N PRO A 466 10.60 -22.18 -1.82
CA PRO A 466 11.87 -22.83 -1.56
C PRO A 466 12.32 -23.80 -2.65
N GLU A 467 11.39 -24.54 -3.28
CA GLU A 467 11.71 -25.40 -4.40
C GLU A 467 12.18 -24.61 -5.63
N ALA A 468 11.49 -23.51 -5.94
CA ALA A 468 11.89 -22.61 -7.02
C ALA A 468 13.28 -22.01 -6.76
N TYR A 469 13.55 -21.51 -5.57
CA TYR A 469 14.86 -20.99 -5.19
C TYR A 469 15.97 -22.03 -5.38
N ASN A 470 15.77 -23.24 -4.86
CA ASN A 470 16.73 -24.36 -5.00
C ASN A 470 16.90 -24.78 -6.47
N GLY A 471 15.81 -24.86 -7.25
CA GLY A 471 15.86 -25.21 -8.65
C GLY A 471 16.63 -24.19 -9.49
N ILE A 472 16.48 -22.91 -9.23
CA ILE A 472 17.21 -21.83 -9.90
C ILE A 472 18.71 -21.91 -9.55
N THR A 473 19.04 -21.97 -8.26
CA THR A 473 20.43 -21.94 -7.78
C THR A 473 21.23 -23.19 -8.12
N SER A 474 20.55 -24.36 -8.24
CA SER A 474 21.18 -25.61 -8.68
C SER A 474 21.37 -25.74 -10.20
N GLY A 475 20.91 -24.74 -10.99
CA GLY A 475 21.05 -24.72 -12.43
C GLY A 475 20.03 -25.61 -13.17
N LYS A 476 18.92 -25.97 -12.55
CA LYS A 476 17.78 -26.65 -13.21
C LYS A 476 17.09 -25.72 -14.22
N VAL A 477 17.08 -24.40 -13.93
CA VAL A 477 16.53 -23.36 -14.80
C VAL A 477 17.60 -22.88 -15.78
N LYS A 478 17.24 -22.74 -17.05
CA LYS A 478 18.12 -22.33 -18.15
C LYS A 478 17.63 -21.04 -18.80
N ALA A 479 18.50 -20.37 -19.57
CA ALA A 479 18.11 -19.25 -20.40
C ALA A 479 16.99 -19.66 -21.37
N GLY A 480 15.95 -18.82 -21.48
CA GLY A 480 14.76 -19.06 -22.29
C GLY A 480 13.59 -19.71 -21.54
N ASP A 481 13.79 -20.24 -20.33
CA ASP A 481 12.74 -20.88 -19.55
C ASP A 481 11.72 -19.89 -18.97
N VAL A 482 10.54 -20.39 -18.64
CA VAL A 482 9.52 -19.72 -17.83
C VAL A 482 9.36 -20.49 -16.52
N VAL A 483 9.83 -19.91 -15.44
CA VAL A 483 9.66 -20.47 -14.08
C VAL A 483 8.23 -20.24 -13.61
N VAL A 484 7.54 -21.33 -13.25
CA VAL A 484 6.17 -21.30 -12.72
C VAL A 484 6.19 -21.74 -11.26
N VAL A 485 5.83 -20.84 -10.35
CA VAL A 485 5.69 -21.10 -8.91
C VAL A 485 4.21 -21.09 -8.57
N ARG A 486 3.64 -22.24 -8.23
CA ARG A 486 2.22 -22.39 -7.95
C ARG A 486 1.95 -22.78 -6.51
N PHE A 487 0.69 -22.70 -6.09
CA PHE A 487 0.24 -22.92 -4.71
C PHE A 487 0.79 -21.91 -3.69
N GLU A 488 1.14 -20.72 -4.14
CA GLU A 488 1.56 -19.59 -3.29
C GLU A 488 0.49 -18.47 -3.22
N GLY A 489 -0.70 -18.72 -3.75
CA GLY A 489 -1.85 -17.82 -3.69
C GLY A 489 -2.49 -17.72 -2.30
N PRO A 490 -3.60 -16.94 -2.16
CA PRO A 490 -4.29 -16.75 -0.89
C PRO A 490 -4.69 -18.04 -0.19
N LYS A 491 -5.18 -19.05 -0.94
CA LYS A 491 -5.54 -20.36 -0.39
C LYS A 491 -4.37 -21.35 -0.36
N GLY A 492 -3.62 -21.41 -1.44
CA GLY A 492 -2.55 -22.39 -1.63
C GLY A 492 -1.41 -22.18 -0.67
N GLY A 493 -0.98 -20.92 -0.49
CA GLY A 493 0.16 -20.51 0.27
C GLY A 493 0.16 -20.74 1.78
N PRO A 494 -0.96 -20.81 2.56
CA PRO A 494 -1.98 -19.77 2.59
C PRO A 494 -1.41 -18.41 2.99
N GLY A 495 -2.15 -17.34 2.69
CA GLY A 495 -1.74 -15.97 3.03
C GLY A 495 -0.92 -15.28 1.95
N MET A 496 -0.70 -15.92 0.77
CA MET A 496 -0.13 -15.30 -0.41
C MET A 496 1.18 -14.54 -0.10
N GLN A 497 2.21 -15.25 0.38
CA GLN A 497 3.48 -14.65 0.79
C GLN A 497 4.15 -13.83 -0.31
N GLU A 498 4.84 -12.76 0.05
CA GLU A 498 5.70 -12.03 -0.89
C GLU A 498 7.00 -12.80 -1.09
N MET A 499 7.26 -13.22 -2.32
CA MET A 499 8.47 -13.95 -2.67
C MET A 499 9.57 -12.99 -3.14
N LEU A 500 10.74 -13.11 -2.55
CA LEU A 500 11.96 -12.41 -2.96
C LEU A 500 13.04 -13.41 -3.39
N GLY A 501 13.02 -14.62 -2.84
CA GLY A 501 14.00 -15.67 -3.09
C GLY A 501 14.18 -15.98 -4.58
N PRO A 502 13.16 -16.38 -5.32
CA PRO A 502 13.27 -16.74 -6.73
C PRO A 502 13.78 -15.59 -7.61
N THR A 503 13.32 -14.36 -7.37
CA THR A 503 13.73 -13.19 -8.17
C THR A 503 15.19 -12.81 -7.93
N THR A 504 15.65 -12.87 -6.68
CA THR A 504 17.06 -12.64 -6.34
C THR A 504 17.95 -13.76 -6.83
N ALA A 505 17.49 -15.02 -6.81
CA ALA A 505 18.22 -16.17 -7.33
C ALA A 505 18.45 -16.03 -8.84
N ILE A 506 17.41 -15.71 -9.64
CA ILE A 506 17.53 -15.49 -11.10
C ILE A 506 18.56 -14.41 -11.40
N LYS A 507 18.51 -13.28 -10.70
CA LYS A 507 19.50 -12.21 -10.85
C LYS A 507 20.91 -12.64 -10.43
N GLY A 508 20.99 -13.44 -9.36
CA GLY A 508 22.25 -13.98 -8.83
C GLY A 508 22.98 -14.89 -9.81
N VAL A 509 22.22 -15.69 -10.58
CA VAL A 509 22.75 -16.58 -11.63
C VAL A 509 22.80 -15.92 -13.02
N LYS A 510 22.48 -14.60 -13.12
CA LYS A 510 22.51 -13.78 -14.35
C LYS A 510 21.59 -14.31 -15.46
N LEU A 511 20.36 -14.65 -15.10
CA LEU A 511 19.30 -15.09 -16.02
C LEU A 511 18.13 -14.11 -16.11
N ASP A 512 18.26 -12.93 -15.53
CA ASP A 512 17.20 -11.90 -15.44
C ASP A 512 16.84 -11.24 -16.78
N ASP A 513 17.66 -11.43 -17.80
CA ASP A 513 17.44 -10.98 -19.18
C ASP A 513 16.88 -12.06 -20.12
N SER A 514 16.68 -13.29 -19.62
CA SER A 514 16.33 -14.45 -20.44
C SER A 514 15.34 -15.42 -19.80
N VAL A 515 14.96 -15.24 -18.54
CA VAL A 515 14.02 -16.08 -17.80
C VAL A 515 12.87 -15.24 -17.27
N ALA A 516 11.63 -15.69 -17.47
CA ALA A 516 10.44 -15.11 -16.87
C ALA A 516 9.99 -15.92 -15.65
N LEU A 517 9.34 -15.22 -14.70
CA LEU A 517 8.73 -15.79 -13.48
C LEU A 517 7.23 -15.59 -13.49
N ILE A 518 6.46 -16.65 -13.22
CA ILE A 518 5.00 -16.60 -13.11
C ILE A 518 4.57 -17.28 -11.80
N THR A 519 3.59 -16.67 -11.10
CA THR A 519 3.06 -17.25 -9.85
C THR A 519 1.62 -16.82 -9.58
N ASP A 520 0.87 -17.68 -8.90
CA ASP A 520 -0.42 -17.36 -8.28
C ASP A 520 -0.24 -16.64 -6.91
N GLY A 521 0.98 -16.60 -6.39
CA GLY A 521 1.39 -15.77 -5.29
C GLY A 521 1.73 -14.34 -5.72
N ARG A 522 2.64 -13.69 -5.02
CA ARG A 522 3.11 -12.33 -5.33
C ARG A 522 4.61 -12.19 -5.12
N PHE A 523 5.19 -11.25 -5.83
CA PHE A 523 6.59 -10.89 -5.67
C PHE A 523 6.74 -9.62 -4.84
N SER A 524 7.86 -9.49 -4.15
CA SER A 524 8.22 -8.28 -3.41
C SER A 524 8.26 -7.06 -4.32
N GLY A 525 7.91 -5.88 -3.79
CA GLY A 525 8.01 -4.60 -4.51
C GLY A 525 9.40 -4.25 -5.02
N GLY A 526 10.47 -4.88 -4.48
CA GLY A 526 11.86 -4.77 -4.95
C GLY A 526 12.23 -5.64 -6.15
N THR A 527 11.26 -6.39 -6.70
CA THR A 527 11.49 -7.32 -7.83
C THR A 527 11.73 -6.57 -9.13
N ALA A 528 12.75 -7.01 -9.90
CA ALA A 528 13.04 -6.61 -11.26
C ALA A 528 12.91 -7.83 -12.21
N GLY A 529 12.81 -7.59 -13.52
CA GLY A 529 12.65 -8.62 -14.55
C GLY A 529 11.20 -8.94 -14.88
N ALA A 530 10.97 -9.92 -15.77
CA ALA A 530 9.65 -10.35 -16.21
C ALA A 530 8.98 -11.24 -15.13
N SER A 531 8.55 -10.60 -14.03
CA SER A 531 7.93 -11.27 -12.88
C SER A 531 6.43 -10.97 -12.85
N ILE A 532 5.61 -11.99 -13.12
CA ILE A 532 4.16 -11.92 -13.28
C ILE A 532 3.53 -12.64 -12.08
N GLY A 533 2.87 -11.89 -11.21
CA GLY A 533 2.18 -12.42 -10.03
C GLY A 533 0.67 -12.34 -10.11
N HIS A 534 0.01 -12.73 -9.02
CA HIS A 534 -1.45 -12.65 -8.87
C HIS A 534 -2.23 -13.43 -9.94
N VAL A 535 -1.63 -14.49 -10.54
CA VAL A 535 -2.33 -15.29 -11.55
C VAL A 535 -3.65 -15.80 -10.96
N SER A 536 -4.73 -15.45 -11.61
CA SER A 536 -6.07 -15.76 -11.13
C SER A 536 -6.93 -16.47 -12.19
N PRO A 537 -7.69 -17.50 -11.77
CA PRO A 537 -7.72 -18.11 -10.43
C PRO A 537 -6.41 -18.77 -10.03
N GLU A 538 -6.10 -18.82 -8.71
CA GLU A 538 -4.93 -19.53 -8.19
C GLU A 538 -5.04 -21.06 -8.37
N ALA A 539 -3.94 -21.79 -8.33
CA ALA A 539 -3.91 -23.25 -8.46
C ALA A 539 -4.81 -23.96 -7.44
N ALA A 540 -4.77 -23.54 -6.18
CA ALA A 540 -5.60 -24.12 -5.11
C ALA A 540 -7.11 -23.80 -5.22
N ALA A 541 -7.48 -22.88 -6.12
CA ALA A 541 -8.87 -22.57 -6.48
C ALA A 541 -9.30 -23.15 -7.84
N GLY A 542 -8.50 -24.04 -8.42
CA GLY A 542 -8.81 -24.68 -9.70
C GLY A 542 -8.31 -23.89 -10.92
N GLY A 543 -7.44 -22.93 -10.75
CA GLY A 543 -6.89 -22.13 -11.85
C GLY A 543 -5.98 -22.92 -12.80
N THR A 544 -5.92 -22.49 -14.07
CA THR A 544 -5.12 -23.15 -15.13
C THR A 544 -3.63 -23.27 -14.78
N ILE A 545 -3.10 -22.33 -13.97
CA ILE A 545 -1.70 -22.40 -13.50
C ILE A 545 -1.41 -23.72 -12.78
N GLY A 546 -2.41 -24.32 -12.11
CA GLY A 546 -2.29 -25.63 -11.45
C GLY A 546 -2.14 -26.80 -12.43
N LEU A 547 -2.53 -26.64 -13.69
CA LEU A 547 -2.47 -27.66 -14.74
C LEU A 547 -1.16 -27.65 -15.52
N VAL A 548 -0.32 -26.60 -15.34
CA VAL A 548 0.97 -26.47 -16.07
C VAL A 548 1.91 -27.60 -15.69
N GLN A 549 2.58 -28.17 -16.69
CA GLN A 549 3.60 -29.21 -16.53
C GLN A 549 4.96 -28.74 -17.06
N ASN A 550 6.04 -29.38 -16.62
CA ASN A 550 7.37 -29.07 -17.12
C ASN A 550 7.43 -29.29 -18.64
N GLY A 551 7.98 -28.33 -19.37
CA GLY A 551 8.12 -28.34 -20.82
C GLY A 551 6.96 -27.71 -21.58
N ASP A 552 5.83 -27.39 -20.93
CA ASP A 552 4.74 -26.65 -21.58
C ASP A 552 5.22 -25.29 -22.06
N VAL A 553 4.86 -24.91 -23.28
CA VAL A 553 5.26 -23.61 -23.81
C VAL A 553 4.32 -22.51 -23.31
N ILE A 554 4.88 -21.53 -22.63
CA ILE A 554 4.14 -20.36 -22.15
C ILE A 554 4.52 -19.15 -23.00
N GLU A 555 3.52 -18.37 -23.41
CA GLU A 555 3.65 -17.13 -24.17
C GLU A 555 3.27 -15.92 -23.32
N ILE A 556 4.19 -14.97 -23.26
CA ILE A 556 4.05 -13.69 -22.55
C ILE A 556 4.16 -12.58 -23.58
N ASP A 557 3.13 -11.75 -23.73
CA ASP A 557 3.17 -10.51 -24.50
C ASP A 557 2.62 -9.37 -23.62
N ILE A 558 3.53 -8.68 -22.92
CA ILE A 558 3.19 -7.60 -22.00
C ILE A 558 2.56 -6.41 -22.76
N PRO A 559 3.09 -5.96 -23.90
CA PRO A 559 2.44 -4.92 -24.71
C PRO A 559 1.02 -5.27 -25.14
N ALA A 560 0.77 -6.53 -25.55
CA ALA A 560 -0.55 -6.99 -25.94
C ALA A 560 -1.44 -7.43 -24.76
N ARG A 561 -0.93 -7.34 -23.51
CA ARG A 561 -1.63 -7.75 -22.28
C ARG A 561 -2.04 -9.21 -22.29
N LYS A 562 -1.18 -10.10 -22.81
CA LYS A 562 -1.48 -11.54 -22.99
C LYS A 562 -0.56 -12.43 -22.16
N LEU A 563 -1.14 -13.49 -21.59
CA LEU A 563 -0.47 -14.57 -20.87
C LEU A 563 -1.15 -15.90 -21.20
N ASN A 564 -0.50 -16.73 -22.01
CA ASN A 564 -1.10 -17.97 -22.50
C ASN A 564 -0.16 -19.16 -22.30
N ILE A 565 -0.77 -20.34 -22.16
CA ILE A 565 -0.12 -21.63 -22.35
C ILE A 565 -0.53 -22.17 -23.74
N LYS A 566 0.41 -22.71 -24.49
CA LYS A 566 0.18 -23.30 -25.82
C LYS A 566 -0.46 -24.72 -25.72
N LEU A 567 -1.66 -24.74 -25.17
CA LEU A 567 -2.49 -25.95 -25.08
C LEU A 567 -3.91 -25.61 -25.48
N THR A 568 -4.60 -26.57 -26.10
CA THR A 568 -6.03 -26.44 -26.39
C THR A 568 -6.86 -26.62 -25.11
N GLU A 569 -8.14 -26.23 -25.16
CA GLU A 569 -9.05 -26.43 -24.03
C GLU A 569 -9.24 -27.93 -23.73
N GLU A 570 -9.29 -28.78 -24.79
CA GLU A 570 -9.39 -30.21 -24.65
C GLU A 570 -8.17 -30.83 -23.95
N GLU A 571 -6.95 -30.37 -24.29
CA GLU A 571 -5.72 -30.82 -23.62
C GLU A 571 -5.69 -30.40 -22.15
N LEU A 572 -6.16 -29.20 -21.84
CA LEU A 572 -6.26 -28.72 -20.46
C LEU A 572 -7.30 -29.49 -19.65
N MET A 573 -8.44 -29.84 -20.24
CA MET A 573 -9.50 -30.62 -19.57
C MET A 573 -9.06 -32.05 -19.22
N LEU A 574 -8.11 -32.62 -19.95
CA LEU A 574 -7.54 -33.96 -19.65
C LEU A 574 -6.58 -33.94 -18.46
N ARG A 575 -6.12 -32.76 -18.04
CA ARG A 575 -5.14 -32.62 -16.94
C ARG A 575 -5.82 -32.53 -15.60
N LYS A 576 -5.08 -32.92 -14.55
CA LYS A 576 -5.51 -32.80 -13.16
C LYS A 576 -4.52 -31.92 -12.41
N ILE A 577 -5.05 -31.05 -11.59
CA ILE A 577 -4.23 -30.28 -10.63
C ILE A 577 -3.70 -31.24 -9.57
N PRO A 578 -2.39 -31.26 -9.30
CA PRO A 578 -1.81 -32.08 -8.24
C PRO A 578 -2.46 -31.79 -6.88
N GLN A 579 -2.60 -32.85 -6.07
CA GLN A 579 -3.05 -32.67 -4.70
C GLN A 579 -2.01 -31.86 -3.93
N HIS A 580 -2.43 -30.75 -3.34
CA HIS A 580 -1.57 -29.87 -2.56
C HIS A 580 -2.07 -29.75 -1.11
N SER A 581 -1.15 -29.92 -0.18
CA SER A 581 -1.39 -29.67 1.25
C SER A 581 -0.36 -28.66 1.75
N PRO A 582 -0.78 -27.46 2.14
CA PRO A 582 0.15 -26.47 2.64
C PRO A 582 0.82 -26.94 3.93
N LYS A 583 2.09 -26.57 4.13
CA LYS A 583 2.88 -26.94 5.31
C LYS A 583 2.23 -26.44 6.61
N ILE A 584 1.62 -25.24 6.58
CA ILE A 584 0.92 -24.66 7.71
C ILE A 584 -0.58 -24.66 7.39
N ASN A 585 -1.34 -25.47 8.11
CA ASN A 585 -2.79 -25.59 7.94
C ASN A 585 -3.50 -25.67 9.31
N THR A 586 -3.05 -24.83 10.25
CA THR A 586 -3.58 -24.77 11.62
C THR A 586 -3.81 -23.32 12.06
N GLY A 587 -4.54 -23.12 13.11
CA GLY A 587 -4.75 -21.81 13.73
C GLY A 587 -5.40 -20.79 12.77
N TYR A 588 -4.84 -19.59 12.74
CA TYR A 588 -5.39 -18.50 11.94
C TYR A 588 -5.28 -18.73 10.42
N LEU A 589 -4.15 -19.25 9.97
CA LEU A 589 -3.96 -19.51 8.52
C LEU A 589 -4.92 -20.56 7.98
N ALA A 590 -5.32 -21.56 8.77
CA ALA A 590 -6.37 -22.50 8.37
C ALA A 590 -7.73 -21.81 8.18
N LYS A 591 -8.10 -20.91 9.09
CA LYS A 591 -9.33 -20.09 8.97
C LYS A 591 -9.27 -19.20 7.72
N TYR A 592 -8.14 -18.49 7.53
CA TYR A 592 -7.92 -17.63 6.38
C TYR A 592 -8.07 -18.43 5.07
N ARG A 593 -7.36 -19.55 4.94
CA ARG A 593 -7.42 -20.44 3.76
C ARG A 593 -8.84 -20.87 3.42
N ALA A 594 -9.64 -21.25 4.42
CA ALA A 594 -11.00 -21.75 4.22
C ALA A 594 -11.91 -20.70 3.57
N MET A 595 -11.71 -19.41 3.86
CA MET A 595 -12.57 -18.31 3.44
C MET A 595 -11.95 -17.42 2.35
N ALA A 596 -10.63 -17.45 2.14
CA ALA A 596 -9.94 -16.56 1.21
C ALA A 596 -10.42 -16.75 -0.24
N THR A 597 -10.56 -15.65 -0.96
CA THR A 597 -10.79 -15.63 -2.41
C THR A 597 -9.46 -15.48 -3.15
N SER A 598 -9.45 -15.67 -4.48
CA SER A 598 -8.25 -15.44 -5.30
C SER A 598 -7.93 -13.94 -5.44
N ALA A 599 -6.76 -13.64 -5.99
CA ALA A 599 -6.23 -12.27 -6.07
C ALA A 599 -7.07 -11.31 -6.93
N ASP A 600 -7.80 -11.83 -7.94
CA ASP A 600 -8.72 -11.05 -8.78
C ASP A 600 -9.83 -10.32 -8.02
N THR A 601 -10.11 -10.76 -6.81
CA THR A 601 -11.08 -10.13 -5.89
C THR A 601 -10.44 -9.53 -4.64
N GLY A 602 -9.11 -9.40 -4.64
CA GLY A 602 -8.36 -8.80 -3.54
C GLY A 602 -7.93 -9.78 -2.43
N GLY A 603 -8.09 -11.10 -2.60
CA GLY A 603 -7.73 -12.09 -1.59
C GLY A 603 -8.47 -11.89 -0.26
N ILE A 604 -9.73 -11.49 -0.31
CA ILE A 604 -10.58 -11.19 0.85
C ILE A 604 -11.19 -12.45 1.45
N LEU A 605 -11.71 -12.34 2.67
CA LEU A 605 -12.48 -13.42 3.28
C LEU A 605 -13.96 -13.33 2.85
N LYS A 606 -14.49 -14.42 2.32
CA LYS A 606 -15.93 -14.60 2.04
C LYS A 606 -16.43 -15.86 2.70
N ILE A 607 -17.52 -15.73 3.45
CA ILE A 607 -18.30 -16.87 3.92
C ILE A 607 -19.00 -17.45 2.70
N LYS A 608 -18.79 -18.74 2.42
CA LYS A 608 -19.62 -19.44 1.45
C LYS A 608 -21.05 -19.47 2.02
N GLU A 609 -21.99 -18.80 1.38
CA GLU A 609 -23.39 -19.04 1.66
C GLU A 609 -23.64 -20.54 1.47
N GLN A 610 -24.12 -21.22 2.51
CA GLN A 610 -24.66 -22.56 2.35
C GLN A 610 -25.89 -22.37 1.45
N THR A 611 -25.77 -22.72 0.19
CA THR A 611 -26.94 -22.97 -0.64
C THR A 611 -27.64 -24.16 0.01
N GLU A 612 -28.74 -23.89 0.73
CA GLU A 612 -29.70 -24.89 1.18
C GLU A 612 -30.30 -25.64 -0.03
#